data_4563f6618aa44bd8a9b2d5c2e8721925
#
_entry.id   4563f6618aa44bd8a9b2d5c2e8721925
#
_cell.length_a   1.000
_cell.length_b   1.000
_cell.length_c   1.000
_cell.angle_alpha   90.00
_cell.angle_beta   90.00
_cell.angle_gamma   90.00
#
_symmetry.space_group_name_H-M   'P 1'
#
loop_
_entity.id
_entity.type
_entity.pdbx_description
1 polymer ?
#
loop_
_entity_poly.entity_id
_entity_poly.type
_entity_poly.pdbx_seq_one_letter_code
_entity_poly.pdbx_strand_id
1 'polypeptide(L)'
;AIILLFMLSKFGEPKALEKSRLDLEGRLLQLQEERYDIRGQTEILNRDLTQREQQLSVVKQKLARLRGDLSDVKGQFKASDQDAEVANKLQGQLVSAQQELTEEMKKVLGAQYRRAPQDAVAGLPVDSEYIIFIIDTSGSMANYAWPLMLRKMQEVLDAYPQVKGWQVMSDEGTYMFPSYRGRWLPDTPAQRKLVVDRLRDWFPFSNSSPVEGIVEAIRTYYSSGKRISLYVLGDEFTGTSVDSVVRAVDQINREDKTGQRRVRIHA
;
A
#
# COMPACT_ATOMS: atom_id res chain seq x y z
N ALA A 1 -51.62 67.17 -42.85
CA ALA A 1 -50.47 66.84 -41.93
C ALA A 1 -50.88 65.83 -40.83
N ILE A 2 -52.04 65.97 -40.16
CA ILE A 2 -52.49 65.13 -39.05
C ILE A 2 -52.75 63.67 -39.48
N ILE A 3 -53.33 63.45 -40.67
CA ILE A 3 -53.57 62.07 -41.21
C ILE A 3 -52.28 61.32 -41.53
N LEU A 4 -51.22 62.04 -41.98
CA LEU A 4 -49.96 61.47 -42.28
C LEU A 4 -49.18 61.00 -41.00
N LEU A 5 -49.35 61.81 -39.91
CA LEU A 5 -48.76 61.44 -38.59
C LEU A 5 -49.45 60.22 -37.99
N PHE A 6 -50.77 60.09 -38.19
CA PHE A 6 -51.55 58.94 -37.69
C PHE A 6 -51.27 57.68 -38.50
N MET A 7 -51.04 57.81 -39.80
CA MET A 7 -50.55 56.68 -40.64
C MET A 7 -49.14 56.22 -40.26
N LEU A 8 -48.22 57.14 -40.00
CA LEU A 8 -46.86 56.82 -39.55
C LEU A 8 -46.82 56.18 -38.16
N SER A 9 -47.68 56.57 -37.25
CA SER A 9 -47.85 55.97 -35.93
C SER A 9 -48.31 54.49 -36.02
N LYS A 10 -49.33 54.23 -36.90
CA LYS A 10 -49.82 52.86 -37.11
C LYS A 10 -48.82 51.91 -37.82
N PHE A 11 -47.94 52.46 -38.65
CA PHE A 11 -46.90 51.66 -39.27
C PHE A 11 -45.65 51.41 -38.40
N GLY A 12 -45.45 52.23 -37.35
CA GLY A 12 -44.34 52.04 -36.38
C GLY A 12 -44.62 50.98 -35.34
N GLU A 13 -45.88 50.88 -34.86
CA GLU A 13 -46.27 49.89 -33.85
C GLU A 13 -46.10 48.43 -34.28
N PRO A 14 -46.46 47.96 -35.49
CA PRO A 14 -46.29 46.59 -35.88
C PRO A 14 -44.83 46.18 -35.97
N LYS A 15 -43.90 47.05 -36.37
CA LYS A 15 -42.48 46.77 -36.44
C LYS A 15 -41.84 46.64 -35.06
N ALA A 16 -42.25 47.44 -34.09
CA ALA A 16 -41.79 47.33 -32.70
C ALA A 16 -42.29 46.04 -32.05
N LEU A 17 -43.55 45.68 -32.33
CA LEU A 17 -44.16 44.43 -31.84
C LEU A 17 -43.46 43.20 -32.45
N GLU A 18 -43.14 43.24 -33.73
CA GLU A 18 -42.44 42.16 -34.46
C GLU A 18 -40.99 42.00 -33.96
N LYS A 19 -40.28 43.07 -33.67
CA LYS A 19 -38.94 43.05 -33.05
C LYS A 19 -38.99 42.46 -31.64
N SER A 20 -40.00 42.86 -30.85
CA SER A 20 -40.18 42.29 -29.50
C SER A 20 -40.54 40.82 -29.54
N ARG A 21 -41.30 40.36 -30.55
CA ARG A 21 -41.62 38.94 -30.76
C ARG A 21 -40.38 38.13 -31.10
N LEU A 22 -39.53 38.63 -32.00
CA LEU A 22 -38.26 37.96 -32.37
C LEU A 22 -37.30 37.89 -31.16
N ASP A 23 -37.22 38.93 -30.34
CA ASP A 23 -36.40 38.92 -29.13
C ASP A 23 -36.92 37.88 -28.10
N LEU A 24 -38.23 37.79 -27.93
CA LEU A 24 -38.86 36.79 -27.07
C LEU A 24 -38.69 35.35 -27.59
N GLU A 25 -38.81 35.15 -28.91
CA GLU A 25 -38.55 33.86 -29.56
C GLU A 25 -37.10 33.46 -29.38
N GLY A 26 -36.14 34.37 -29.51
CA GLY A 26 -34.71 34.13 -29.23
C GLY A 26 -34.43 33.74 -27.79
N ARG A 27 -35.03 34.47 -26.83
CA ARG A 27 -34.93 34.13 -25.40
C ARG A 27 -35.56 32.78 -25.07
N LEU A 28 -36.67 32.45 -25.72
CA LEU A 28 -37.34 31.16 -25.52
C LEU A 28 -36.50 30.01 -26.01
N LEU A 29 -35.79 30.17 -27.12
CA LEU A 29 -34.83 29.19 -27.62
C LEU A 29 -33.66 29.02 -26.65
N GLN A 30 -33.06 30.11 -26.17
CA GLN A 30 -31.97 30.06 -25.18
C GLN A 30 -32.40 29.36 -23.89
N LEU A 31 -33.59 29.70 -23.36
CA LEU A 31 -34.12 29.05 -22.17
C LEU A 31 -34.43 27.55 -22.38
N GLN A 32 -34.84 27.18 -23.60
CA GLN A 32 -35.03 25.77 -23.95
C GLN A 32 -33.69 25.00 -23.99
N GLU A 33 -32.64 25.61 -24.52
CA GLU A 33 -31.28 25.03 -24.57
C GLU A 33 -30.70 24.90 -23.17
N GLU A 34 -30.75 25.95 -22.35
CA GLU A 34 -30.35 25.91 -20.94
C GLU A 34 -31.12 24.84 -20.15
N ARG A 35 -32.41 24.73 -20.36
CA ARG A 35 -33.24 23.70 -19.72
C ARG A 35 -32.83 22.31 -20.14
N TYR A 36 -32.43 22.12 -21.39
CA TYR A 36 -31.95 20.82 -21.87
C TYR A 36 -30.62 20.47 -21.25
N ASP A 37 -29.69 21.41 -21.15
CA ASP A 37 -28.38 21.21 -20.51
C ASP A 37 -28.51 20.92 -19.02
N ILE A 38 -29.34 21.68 -18.29
CA ILE A 38 -29.61 21.44 -16.88
C ILE A 38 -30.22 20.05 -16.67
N ARG A 39 -31.11 19.62 -17.55
CA ARG A 39 -31.68 18.27 -17.50
C ARG A 39 -30.62 17.19 -17.68
N GLY A 40 -29.73 17.37 -18.65
CA GLY A 40 -28.60 16.45 -18.89
C GLY A 40 -27.66 16.37 -17.68
N GLN A 41 -27.29 17.52 -17.13
CA GLN A 41 -26.46 17.60 -15.93
C GLN A 41 -27.12 16.95 -14.72
N THR A 42 -28.42 17.15 -14.52
CA THR A 42 -29.21 16.58 -13.44
C THR A 42 -29.26 15.05 -13.55
N GLU A 43 -29.38 14.52 -14.77
CA GLU A 43 -29.40 13.08 -15.01
C GLU A 43 -28.05 12.43 -14.73
N ILE A 44 -26.94 13.07 -15.13
CA ILE A 44 -25.59 12.64 -14.81
C ILE A 44 -25.37 12.65 -13.29
N LEU A 45 -25.75 13.74 -12.63
CA LEU A 45 -25.60 13.90 -11.19
C LEU A 45 -26.39 12.86 -10.39
N ASN A 46 -27.63 12.56 -10.83
CA ASN A 46 -28.44 11.51 -10.21
C ASN A 46 -27.84 10.11 -10.37
N ARG A 47 -27.24 9.80 -11.52
CA ARG A 47 -26.52 8.54 -11.72
C ARG A 47 -25.31 8.43 -10.78
N ASP A 48 -24.51 9.51 -10.70
CA ASP A 48 -23.35 9.57 -9.80
C ASP A 48 -23.78 9.41 -8.33
N LEU A 49 -24.85 10.10 -7.93
CA LEU A 49 -25.41 10.00 -6.58
C LEU A 49 -25.85 8.55 -6.25
N THR A 50 -26.56 7.91 -7.17
CA THR A 50 -27.00 6.51 -7.00
C THR A 50 -25.79 5.56 -6.88
N GLN A 51 -24.77 5.78 -7.69
CA GLN A 51 -23.54 4.98 -7.63
C GLN A 51 -22.81 5.15 -6.29
N ARG A 52 -22.72 6.40 -5.80
CA ARG A 52 -22.10 6.69 -4.49
C ARG A 52 -22.92 6.11 -3.34
N GLU A 53 -24.24 6.14 -3.41
CA GLU A 53 -25.11 5.52 -2.41
C GLU A 53 -24.92 4.00 -2.36
N GLN A 54 -24.78 3.34 -3.52
CA GLN A 54 -24.48 1.92 -3.60
C GLN A 54 -23.09 1.61 -2.99
N GLN A 55 -22.06 2.39 -3.32
CA GLN A 55 -20.73 2.26 -2.75
C GLN A 55 -20.77 2.45 -1.23
N LEU A 56 -21.45 3.47 -0.74
CA LEU A 56 -21.62 3.73 0.68
C LEU A 56 -22.32 2.56 1.41
N SER A 57 -23.33 1.95 0.78
CA SER A 57 -24.02 0.78 1.31
C SER A 57 -23.07 -0.41 1.47
N VAL A 58 -22.25 -0.69 0.43
CA VAL A 58 -21.26 -1.78 0.46
C VAL A 58 -20.21 -1.53 1.56
N VAL A 59 -19.71 -0.31 1.66
CA VAL A 59 -18.74 0.08 2.71
C VAL A 59 -19.35 -0.07 4.10
N LYS A 60 -20.61 0.35 4.31
CA LYS A 60 -21.30 0.17 5.59
C LYS A 60 -21.46 -1.31 5.97
N GLN A 61 -21.79 -2.18 5.00
CA GLN A 61 -21.88 -3.60 5.23
C GLN A 61 -20.50 -4.21 5.59
N LYS A 62 -19.45 -3.82 4.88
CA LYS A 62 -18.07 -4.26 5.17
C LYS A 62 -17.64 -3.83 6.57
N LEU A 63 -17.95 -2.59 6.95
CA LEU A 63 -17.65 -2.06 8.28
C LEU A 63 -18.42 -2.79 9.40
N ALA A 64 -19.66 -3.17 9.15
CA ALA A 64 -20.46 -3.97 10.10
C ALA A 64 -19.86 -5.38 10.30
N ARG A 65 -19.41 -6.03 9.20
CA ARG A 65 -18.73 -7.33 9.27
C ARG A 65 -17.42 -7.21 10.06
N LEU A 66 -16.56 -6.26 9.71
CA LEU A 66 -15.28 -6.03 10.41
C LEU A 66 -15.46 -5.75 11.90
N ARG A 67 -16.54 -5.06 12.29
CA ARG A 67 -16.88 -4.86 13.71
C ARG A 67 -17.29 -6.16 14.41
N GLY A 68 -17.99 -7.03 13.70
CA GLY A 68 -18.32 -8.37 14.18
C GLY A 68 -17.06 -9.20 14.38
N ASP A 69 -16.22 -9.29 13.36
CA ASP A 69 -14.96 -10.04 13.38
C ASP A 69 -14.03 -9.53 14.49
N LEU A 70 -13.94 -8.21 14.68
CA LEU A 70 -13.16 -7.59 15.77
C LEU A 70 -13.72 -7.95 17.15
N SER A 71 -15.05 -8.06 17.31
CA SER A 71 -15.67 -8.50 18.53
C SER A 71 -15.35 -9.96 18.84
N ASP A 72 -15.37 -10.81 17.81
CA ASP A 72 -15.09 -12.24 17.94
C ASP A 72 -13.60 -12.47 18.24
N VAL A 73 -12.69 -11.77 17.55
CA VAL A 73 -11.25 -11.78 17.85
C VAL A 73 -10.96 -11.27 19.26
N LYS A 74 -11.64 -10.22 19.69
CA LYS A 74 -11.51 -9.69 21.06
C LYS A 74 -12.01 -10.67 22.12
N GLY A 75 -13.05 -11.46 21.78
CA GLY A 75 -13.53 -12.57 22.61
C GLY A 75 -12.51 -13.71 22.69
N GLN A 76 -11.91 -14.08 21.55
CA GLN A 76 -10.85 -15.08 21.48
C GLN A 76 -9.57 -14.63 22.16
N PHE A 77 -9.18 -13.35 22.08
CA PHE A 77 -8.01 -12.80 22.78
C PHE A 77 -8.12 -12.87 24.29
N LYS A 78 -9.35 -12.69 24.84
CA LYS A 78 -9.58 -12.86 26.29
C LYS A 78 -9.45 -14.33 26.74
N ALA A 79 -9.74 -15.28 25.85
CA ALA A 79 -9.52 -16.71 26.10
C ALA A 79 -8.03 -17.09 25.92
N SER A 80 -7.30 -16.39 25.03
CA SER A 80 -5.91 -16.68 24.63
C SER A 80 -4.86 -16.13 25.61
N ASP A 81 -5.20 -15.26 26.55
CA ASP A 81 -4.23 -14.83 27.58
C ASP A 81 -3.75 -16.01 28.44
N GLN A 82 -4.64 -17.01 28.67
CA GLN A 82 -4.26 -18.26 29.31
C GLN A 82 -3.46 -19.18 28.38
N ASP A 83 -3.77 -19.18 27.09
CA ASP A 83 -3.05 -19.97 26.08
C ASP A 83 -1.65 -19.40 25.78
N ALA A 84 -1.46 -18.07 25.90
CA ALA A 84 -0.17 -17.44 25.73
C ALA A 84 0.82 -17.81 26.86
N GLU A 85 0.32 -17.96 28.08
CA GLU A 85 1.13 -18.41 29.22
C GLU A 85 1.56 -19.89 29.05
N VAL A 86 0.65 -20.73 28.57
CA VAL A 86 0.96 -22.13 28.21
C VAL A 86 1.91 -22.22 27.03
N ALA A 87 1.72 -21.39 25.99
CA ALA A 87 2.61 -21.34 24.84
C ALA A 87 4.02 -20.88 25.21
N ASN A 88 4.15 -19.86 26.08
CA ASN A 88 5.45 -19.41 26.59
C ASN A 88 6.17 -20.49 27.42
N LYS A 89 5.41 -21.25 28.21
CA LYS A 89 5.95 -22.35 28.99
C LYS A 89 6.41 -23.52 28.10
N LEU A 90 5.61 -23.86 27.08
CA LEU A 90 5.96 -24.85 26.05
C LEU A 90 7.19 -24.41 25.24
N GLN A 91 7.27 -23.15 24.87
CA GLN A 91 8.41 -22.59 24.16
C GLN A 91 9.68 -22.63 25.01
N GLY A 92 9.58 -22.32 26.30
CA GLY A 92 10.67 -22.48 27.26
C GLY A 92 11.16 -23.93 27.37
N GLN A 93 10.25 -24.88 27.45
CA GLN A 93 10.58 -26.31 27.47
C GLN A 93 11.22 -26.78 26.15
N LEU A 94 10.74 -26.28 25.01
CA LEU A 94 11.30 -26.62 23.69
C LEU A 94 12.72 -26.09 23.53
N VAL A 95 13.00 -24.88 24.00
CA VAL A 95 14.35 -24.30 24.00
C VAL A 95 15.29 -25.10 24.90
N SER A 96 14.85 -25.50 26.09
CA SER A 96 15.63 -26.34 26.98
C SER A 96 15.95 -27.73 26.39
N ALA A 97 14.93 -28.37 25.78
CA ALA A 97 15.12 -29.65 25.08
C ALA A 97 16.06 -29.55 23.88
N GLN A 98 15.98 -28.43 23.11
CA GLN A 98 16.95 -28.18 22.02
C GLN A 98 18.36 -27.96 22.54
N GLN A 99 18.55 -27.30 23.68
CA GLN A 99 19.86 -27.12 24.29
C GLN A 99 20.44 -28.47 24.76
N GLU A 100 19.63 -29.28 25.44
CA GLU A 100 20.04 -30.62 25.87
C GLU A 100 20.40 -31.51 24.68
N LEU A 101 19.56 -31.52 23.64
CA LEU A 101 19.84 -32.29 22.40
C LEU A 101 21.13 -31.80 21.71
N THR A 102 21.37 -30.50 21.70
CA THR A 102 22.58 -29.89 21.13
C THR A 102 23.84 -30.32 21.92
N GLU A 103 23.76 -30.34 23.23
CA GLU A 103 24.88 -30.81 24.09
C GLU A 103 25.11 -32.32 23.95
N GLU A 104 24.07 -33.11 23.85
CA GLU A 104 24.19 -34.54 23.57
C GLU A 104 24.80 -34.81 22.18
N MET A 105 24.33 -34.07 21.14
CA MET A 105 24.92 -34.17 19.80
C MET A 105 26.38 -33.76 19.78
N LYS A 106 26.80 -32.75 20.55
CA LYS A 106 28.21 -32.39 20.71
C LYS A 106 29.02 -33.50 21.37
N LYS A 107 28.45 -34.18 22.38
CA LYS A 107 29.10 -35.32 23.04
C LYS A 107 29.25 -36.51 22.12
N VAL A 108 28.26 -36.81 21.28
CA VAL A 108 28.27 -37.97 20.36
C VAL A 108 29.13 -37.72 19.13
N LEU A 109 29.06 -36.52 18.53
CA LEU A 109 29.74 -36.18 17.27
C LEU A 109 31.15 -35.58 17.47
N GLY A 110 31.52 -35.20 18.70
CA GLY A 110 32.83 -34.65 19.03
C GLY A 110 33.26 -33.50 18.11
N ALA A 111 34.50 -33.54 17.64
CA ALA A 111 35.07 -32.52 16.77
C ALA A 111 34.42 -32.42 15.37
N GLN A 112 33.55 -33.36 14.99
CA GLN A 112 32.81 -33.32 13.70
C GLN A 112 31.49 -32.57 13.78
N TYR A 113 31.04 -32.12 14.98
CA TYR A 113 29.87 -31.31 15.14
C TYR A 113 30.11 -29.91 14.53
N ARG A 114 29.65 -29.71 13.32
CA ARG A 114 29.52 -28.37 12.74
C ARG A 114 28.11 -27.86 13.06
N ARG A 115 28.03 -26.84 13.90
CA ARG A 115 26.80 -26.11 14.11
C ARG A 115 26.28 -25.67 12.76
N ALA A 116 25.02 -25.97 12.44
CA ALA A 116 24.37 -25.34 11.27
C ALA A 116 24.53 -23.84 11.41
N PRO A 117 24.84 -23.12 10.33
CA PRO A 117 25.00 -21.66 10.40
C PRO A 117 23.79 -21.03 11.09
N GLN A 118 24.04 -20.22 12.12
CA GLN A 118 23.00 -19.45 12.80
C GLN A 118 22.42 -18.35 11.91
N ASP A 119 22.73 -18.40 10.62
CA ASP A 119 22.43 -17.37 9.63
C ASP A 119 21.06 -17.59 8.96
N ALA A 120 20.06 -18.01 9.72
CA ALA A 120 18.70 -18.14 9.20
C ALA A 120 17.71 -17.40 10.10
N VAL A 121 17.05 -16.37 9.58
CA VAL A 121 15.87 -15.76 10.19
C VAL A 121 14.63 -16.51 9.71
N ALA A 122 13.85 -17.06 10.64
CA ALA A 122 12.68 -17.90 10.33
C ALA A 122 12.98 -19.05 9.35
N GLY A 123 14.21 -19.62 9.39
CA GLY A 123 14.64 -20.69 8.48
C GLY A 123 15.14 -20.24 7.11
N LEU A 124 15.23 -18.94 6.86
CA LEU A 124 15.71 -18.37 5.61
C LEU A 124 17.20 -17.97 5.71
N PRO A 125 18.02 -18.29 4.70
CA PRO A 125 19.44 -17.96 4.74
C PRO A 125 19.66 -16.44 4.72
N VAL A 126 20.44 -15.95 5.68
CA VAL A 126 20.87 -14.55 5.82
C VAL A 126 22.22 -14.38 5.11
N ASP A 127 22.20 -14.40 3.77
CA ASP A 127 23.41 -14.33 2.93
C ASP A 127 23.44 -13.12 1.99
N SER A 128 22.48 -12.19 2.14
CA SER A 128 22.39 -11.02 1.28
C SER A 128 23.36 -9.92 1.72
N GLU A 129 23.95 -9.26 0.73
CA GLU A 129 24.89 -8.16 0.94
C GLU A 129 24.16 -6.81 1.06
N TYR A 130 22.95 -6.73 0.48
CA TYR A 130 22.11 -5.56 0.48
C TYR A 130 20.69 -5.94 0.86
N ILE A 131 20.02 -5.09 1.62
CA ILE A 131 18.63 -5.29 2.00
C ILE A 131 17.78 -4.05 1.71
N ILE A 132 16.54 -4.27 1.28
CA ILE A 132 15.57 -3.20 1.07
C ILE A 132 14.29 -3.58 1.81
N PHE A 133 13.83 -2.70 2.66
CA PHE A 133 12.52 -2.80 3.28
C PHE A 133 11.50 -2.05 2.42
N ILE A 134 10.43 -2.75 2.07
CA ILE A 134 9.26 -2.20 1.40
C ILE A 134 8.12 -2.30 2.40
N ILE A 135 7.65 -1.15 2.89
CA ILE A 135 6.72 -1.06 3.99
C ILE A 135 5.39 -0.56 3.47
N ASP A 136 4.34 -1.33 3.71
CA ASP A 136 2.97 -0.88 3.52
C ASP A 136 2.68 0.26 4.50
N THR A 137 2.31 1.42 3.95
CA THR A 137 2.01 2.63 4.71
C THR A 137 0.53 2.99 4.67
N SER A 138 -0.33 1.99 4.44
CA SER A 138 -1.79 2.13 4.46
C SER A 138 -2.34 2.49 5.85
N GLY A 139 -3.59 2.92 5.87
CA GLY A 139 -4.26 3.28 7.12
C GLY A 139 -4.42 2.12 8.09
N SER A 140 -4.59 0.87 7.63
CA SER A 140 -4.66 -0.33 8.48
C SER A 140 -3.32 -0.59 9.17
N MET A 141 -2.22 -0.53 8.44
CA MET A 141 -0.87 -0.63 8.98
C MET A 141 -0.61 0.41 10.06
N ALA A 142 -0.90 1.69 9.77
CA ALA A 142 -0.68 2.79 10.70
C ALA A 142 -1.46 2.62 12.02
N ASN A 143 -2.71 2.12 11.94
CA ASN A 143 -3.58 2.01 13.09
C ASN A 143 -3.36 0.74 13.93
N TYR A 144 -2.94 -0.37 13.31
CA TYR A 144 -2.98 -1.68 13.97
C TYR A 144 -1.67 -2.46 13.91
N ALA A 145 -1.00 -2.50 12.75
CA ALA A 145 0.12 -3.39 12.51
C ALA A 145 1.51 -2.75 12.67
N TRP A 146 1.58 -1.42 12.80
CA TRP A 146 2.85 -0.69 12.86
C TRP A 146 3.81 -1.16 13.95
N PRO A 147 3.37 -1.41 15.21
CA PRO A 147 4.27 -1.93 16.23
C PRO A 147 4.83 -3.32 15.91
N LEU A 148 4.04 -4.17 15.24
CA LEU A 148 4.47 -5.49 14.80
C LEU A 148 5.51 -5.36 13.67
N MET A 149 5.24 -4.51 12.68
CA MET A 149 6.15 -4.21 11.57
C MET A 149 7.50 -3.72 12.08
N LEU A 150 7.52 -2.78 13.04
CA LEU A 150 8.77 -2.29 13.65
C LEU A 150 9.57 -3.41 14.30
N ARG A 151 8.91 -4.31 15.03
CA ARG A 151 9.57 -5.48 15.63
C ARG A 151 10.15 -6.41 14.57
N LYS A 152 9.38 -6.71 13.53
CA LYS A 152 9.84 -7.59 12.43
C LYS A 152 11.01 -6.99 11.67
N MET A 153 10.97 -5.69 11.41
CA MET A 153 12.10 -4.99 10.81
C MET A 153 13.35 -5.06 11.71
N GLN A 154 13.18 -4.88 13.03
CA GLN A 154 14.28 -5.00 13.98
C GLN A 154 14.86 -6.41 14.01
N GLU A 155 14.00 -7.45 14.03
CA GLU A 155 14.42 -8.85 13.97
C GLU A 155 15.27 -9.12 12.71
N VAL A 156 14.86 -8.57 11.55
CA VAL A 156 15.66 -8.69 10.32
C VAL A 156 16.98 -7.95 10.46
N LEU A 157 17.00 -6.72 10.96
CA LEU A 157 18.23 -5.96 11.14
C LEU A 157 19.22 -6.63 12.12
N ASP A 158 18.70 -7.28 13.17
CA ASP A 158 19.51 -7.99 14.16
C ASP A 158 20.11 -9.27 13.57
N ALA A 159 19.42 -9.90 12.63
CA ALA A 159 19.92 -11.07 11.92
C ALA A 159 21.04 -10.72 10.91
N TYR A 160 21.07 -9.49 10.44
CA TYR A 160 22.14 -8.95 9.60
C TYR A 160 23.08 -8.07 10.44
N PRO A 161 24.16 -8.61 11.02
CA PRO A 161 25.06 -7.82 11.85
C PRO A 161 25.70 -6.66 11.09
N GLN A 162 25.93 -6.85 9.79
CA GLN A 162 26.40 -5.79 8.89
C GLN A 162 26.04 -6.14 7.44
N VAL A 163 25.54 -5.15 6.70
CA VAL A 163 25.31 -5.21 5.26
C VAL A 163 26.11 -4.13 4.53
N LYS A 164 26.36 -4.31 3.24
CA LYS A 164 27.06 -3.30 2.43
C LYS A 164 26.25 -2.04 2.19
N GLY A 165 24.93 -2.15 2.32
CA GLY A 165 23.99 -1.05 2.21
C GLY A 165 22.56 -1.53 2.30
N TRP A 166 21.68 -0.63 2.66
CA TRP A 166 20.27 -0.92 2.80
C TRP A 166 19.40 0.26 2.35
N GLN A 167 18.08 0.04 2.29
CA GLN A 167 17.15 1.08 1.90
C GLN A 167 15.78 0.83 2.53
N VAL A 168 14.99 1.89 2.68
CA VAL A 168 13.61 1.84 3.16
C VAL A 168 12.74 2.67 2.24
N MET A 169 11.66 2.07 1.76
CA MET A 169 10.68 2.72 0.91
C MET A 169 9.27 2.23 1.23
N SER A 170 8.26 2.99 0.84
CA SER A 170 6.88 2.54 0.93
C SER A 170 6.58 1.50 -0.14
N ASP A 171 5.47 0.82 0.01
CA ASP A 171 4.88 -0.09 -0.98
C ASP A 171 4.64 0.57 -2.35
N GLU A 172 4.37 1.89 -2.40
CA GLU A 172 4.28 2.67 -3.65
C GLU A 172 5.64 3.19 -4.16
N GLY A 173 6.76 2.82 -3.52
CA GLY A 173 8.10 3.22 -3.96
C GLY A 173 8.55 4.60 -3.48
N THR A 174 7.86 5.22 -2.50
CA THR A 174 8.30 6.46 -1.88
C THR A 174 9.47 6.21 -0.93
N TYR A 175 10.59 6.88 -1.15
CA TYR A 175 11.80 6.73 -0.33
C TYR A 175 11.65 7.43 1.02
N MET A 176 12.00 6.73 2.10
CA MET A 176 12.05 7.37 3.43
C MET A 176 13.04 8.53 3.48
N PHE A 177 14.15 8.41 2.76
CA PHE A 177 15.15 9.47 2.58
C PHE A 177 15.27 9.81 1.10
N PRO A 178 14.53 10.81 0.59
CA PRO A 178 14.53 11.17 -0.82
C PRO A 178 15.92 11.50 -1.38
N SER A 179 16.81 12.05 -0.54
CA SER A 179 18.21 12.36 -0.90
C SER A 179 19.04 11.10 -1.19
N TYR A 180 18.58 9.93 -0.78
CA TYR A 180 19.23 8.64 -1.05
C TYR A 180 18.56 7.85 -2.17
N ARG A 181 17.69 8.45 -2.96
CA ARG A 181 17.12 7.78 -4.13
C ARG A 181 18.23 7.34 -5.07
N GLY A 182 18.21 6.03 -5.44
CA GLY A 182 19.26 5.41 -6.27
C GLY A 182 20.62 5.21 -5.57
N ARG A 183 20.70 5.49 -4.27
CA ARG A 183 21.90 5.28 -3.45
C ARG A 183 21.55 4.41 -2.24
N TRP A 184 22.54 3.73 -1.72
CA TRP A 184 22.38 2.92 -0.52
C TRP A 184 22.57 3.77 0.74
N LEU A 185 21.75 3.53 1.75
CA LEU A 185 22.02 4.00 3.11
C LEU A 185 23.21 3.24 3.66
N PRO A 186 24.19 3.92 4.31
CA PRO A 186 25.29 3.25 4.98
C PRO A 186 24.77 2.47 6.19
N ASP A 187 25.31 1.28 6.40
CA ASP A 187 24.96 0.47 7.56
C ASP A 187 25.85 0.82 8.76
N THR A 188 25.40 1.80 9.53
CA THR A 188 26.01 2.23 10.77
C THR A 188 24.97 2.21 11.91
N PRO A 189 25.39 2.00 13.17
CA PRO A 189 24.45 2.05 14.31
C PRO A 189 23.65 3.35 14.38
N ALA A 190 24.28 4.47 14.04
CA ALA A 190 23.63 5.78 14.00
C ALA A 190 22.54 5.85 12.91
N GLN A 191 22.83 5.29 11.72
CA GLN A 191 21.87 5.27 10.62
C GLN A 191 20.70 4.30 10.91
N ARG A 192 20.98 3.13 11.48
CA ARG A 192 19.94 2.18 11.92
C ARG A 192 19.00 2.85 12.92
N LYS A 193 19.57 3.52 13.94
CA LYS A 193 18.78 4.26 14.91
C LYS A 193 17.95 5.38 14.27
N LEU A 194 18.56 6.18 13.39
CA LEU A 194 17.86 7.26 12.68
C LEU A 194 16.66 6.76 11.89
N VAL A 195 16.78 5.62 11.20
CA VAL A 195 15.68 4.99 10.45
C VAL A 195 14.57 4.53 11.38
N VAL A 196 14.90 3.83 12.47
CA VAL A 196 13.92 3.35 13.44
C VAL A 196 13.18 4.52 14.10
N ASP A 197 13.90 5.59 14.47
CA ASP A 197 13.30 6.78 15.05
C ASP A 197 12.38 7.48 14.03
N ARG A 198 12.80 7.60 12.75
CA ARG A 198 12.00 8.22 11.70
C ARG A 198 10.75 7.41 11.33
N LEU A 199 10.82 6.08 11.42
CA LEU A 199 9.66 5.21 11.15
C LEU A 199 8.47 5.50 12.06
N ARG A 200 8.69 6.09 13.23
CA ARG A 200 7.59 6.44 14.16
C ARG A 200 6.65 7.49 13.60
N ASP A 201 7.17 8.37 12.74
CA ASP A 201 6.44 9.52 12.19
C ASP A 201 6.38 9.48 10.65
N TRP A 202 6.82 8.37 10.01
CA TRP A 202 6.86 8.27 8.58
C TRP A 202 5.66 7.51 8.02
N PHE A 203 4.65 8.26 7.59
CA PHE A 203 3.42 7.73 7.01
C PHE A 203 3.12 8.38 5.65
N PRO A 204 3.86 8.05 4.59
CA PRO A 204 3.46 8.43 3.25
C PRO A 204 2.27 7.54 2.85
N PHE A 205 1.07 7.99 3.09
CA PHE A 205 -0.16 7.26 2.84
C PHE A 205 -0.12 6.44 1.53
N SER A 206 -0.51 5.17 1.57
CA SER A 206 -0.53 4.25 0.42
C SER A 206 -1.85 3.48 0.31
N ASN A 207 -2.03 2.80 -0.84
CA ASN A 207 -3.20 1.96 -1.15
C ASN A 207 -2.95 0.45 -0.92
N SER A 208 -1.95 0.07 -0.15
CA SER A 208 -1.58 -1.34 0.13
C SER A 208 -1.28 -2.15 -1.14
N SER A 209 -0.44 -1.62 -2.03
CA SER A 209 0.02 -2.31 -3.24
C SER A 209 1.55 -2.42 -3.25
N PRO A 210 2.14 -3.59 -2.91
CA PRO A 210 3.59 -3.73 -2.84
C PRO A 210 4.28 -3.80 -4.20
N VAL A 211 3.52 -3.87 -5.30
CA VAL A 211 4.08 -4.10 -6.65
C VAL A 211 4.96 -2.94 -7.08
N GLU A 212 4.50 -1.71 -6.87
CA GLU A 212 5.21 -0.50 -7.28
C GLU A 212 6.54 -0.37 -6.55
N GLY A 213 6.55 -0.59 -5.24
CA GLY A 213 7.77 -0.57 -4.42
C GLY A 213 8.75 -1.67 -4.82
N ILE A 214 8.27 -2.89 -5.07
CA ILE A 214 9.10 -4.01 -5.56
C ILE A 214 9.71 -3.67 -6.93
N VAL A 215 8.90 -3.14 -7.85
CA VAL A 215 9.34 -2.75 -9.19
C VAL A 215 10.39 -1.66 -9.12
N GLU A 216 10.16 -0.61 -8.32
CA GLU A 216 11.11 0.50 -8.13
C GLU A 216 12.42 -0.02 -7.52
N ALA A 217 12.34 -0.89 -6.51
CA ALA A 217 13.51 -1.48 -5.87
C ALA A 217 14.35 -2.30 -6.86
N ILE A 218 13.73 -3.17 -7.64
CA ILE A 218 14.45 -4.01 -8.62
C ILE A 218 15.06 -3.15 -9.72
N ARG A 219 14.30 -2.23 -10.31
CA ARG A 219 14.78 -1.37 -11.41
C ARG A 219 15.93 -0.48 -11.01
N THR A 220 15.88 0.06 -9.79
CA THR A 220 16.86 1.04 -9.33
C THR A 220 18.12 0.41 -8.76
N TYR A 221 18.00 -0.72 -8.05
CA TYR A 221 19.10 -1.26 -7.25
C TYR A 221 19.70 -2.55 -7.77
N TYR A 222 18.96 -3.29 -8.63
CA TYR A 222 19.50 -4.51 -9.18
C TYR A 222 20.75 -4.23 -10.04
N SER A 223 21.78 -5.02 -9.79
CA SER A 223 23.00 -5.06 -10.60
C SER A 223 23.55 -6.46 -10.53
N SER A 224 24.01 -6.98 -11.66
CA SER A 224 24.60 -8.32 -11.73
C SER A 224 25.75 -8.43 -10.72
N GLY A 225 25.75 -9.53 -9.97
CA GLY A 225 26.73 -9.81 -8.94
C GLY A 225 26.43 -9.26 -7.54
N LYS A 226 25.33 -8.49 -7.35
CA LYS A 226 24.85 -8.09 -6.02
C LYS A 226 23.79 -9.06 -5.50
N ARG A 227 23.96 -9.50 -4.26
CA ARG A 227 22.94 -10.30 -3.56
C ARG A 227 22.05 -9.37 -2.77
N ILE A 228 20.82 -9.19 -3.26
CA ILE A 228 19.84 -8.25 -2.69
C ILE A 228 18.64 -9.05 -2.18
N SER A 229 18.20 -8.75 -0.95
CA SER A 229 16.91 -9.21 -0.42
C SER A 229 15.97 -8.05 -0.22
N LEU A 230 14.73 -8.23 -0.68
CA LEU A 230 13.60 -7.34 -0.40
C LEU A 230 12.78 -7.95 0.72
N TYR A 231 12.49 -7.17 1.76
CA TYR A 231 11.58 -7.52 2.85
C TYR A 231 10.32 -6.68 2.70
N VAL A 232 9.24 -7.33 2.29
CA VAL A 232 7.93 -6.69 2.11
C VAL A 232 7.14 -6.87 3.40
N LEU A 233 6.79 -5.78 4.04
CA LEU A 233 6.10 -5.74 5.31
C LEU A 233 4.74 -5.05 5.13
N GLY A 234 3.67 -5.81 5.23
CA GLY A 234 2.29 -5.34 5.08
C GLY A 234 1.32 -6.23 5.84
N ASP A 235 0.08 -5.78 6.01
CA ASP A 235 -0.99 -6.50 6.70
C ASP A 235 -2.12 -6.92 5.74
N GLU A 236 -2.29 -6.24 4.63
CA GLU A 236 -3.35 -6.49 3.66
C GLU A 236 -2.85 -6.18 2.24
N PHE A 237 -3.51 -6.81 1.26
CA PHE A 237 -3.31 -6.53 -0.16
C PHE A 237 -4.63 -6.11 -0.80
N THR A 238 -4.68 -4.92 -1.38
CA THR A 238 -5.89 -4.34 -1.99
C THR A 238 -6.00 -4.57 -3.50
N GLY A 239 -5.19 -5.42 -4.10
CA GLY A 239 -5.22 -5.73 -5.53
C GLY A 239 -6.35 -6.67 -5.94
N THR A 240 -6.56 -6.80 -7.25
CA THR A 240 -7.61 -7.64 -7.85
C THR A 240 -7.37 -9.14 -7.66
N SER A 241 -6.13 -9.59 -7.58
CA SER A 241 -5.77 -10.97 -7.26
C SER A 241 -4.28 -11.08 -6.88
N VAL A 242 -3.98 -11.96 -5.93
CA VAL A 242 -2.61 -12.31 -5.54
C VAL A 242 -1.83 -12.87 -6.74
N ASP A 243 -2.47 -13.68 -7.58
CA ASP A 243 -1.85 -14.25 -8.79
C ASP A 243 -1.39 -13.19 -9.79
N SER A 244 -2.09 -12.06 -9.90
CA SER A 244 -1.67 -10.95 -10.78
C SER A 244 -0.40 -10.28 -10.26
N VAL A 245 -0.29 -10.11 -8.94
CA VAL A 245 0.92 -9.58 -8.28
C VAL A 245 2.09 -10.52 -8.47
N VAL A 246 1.89 -11.80 -8.17
CA VAL A 246 2.94 -12.83 -8.32
C VAL A 246 3.45 -12.85 -9.76
N ARG A 247 2.57 -12.82 -10.76
CA ARG A 247 2.99 -12.77 -12.18
C ARG A 247 3.76 -11.51 -12.52
N ALA A 248 3.29 -10.33 -12.08
CA ALA A 248 3.96 -9.06 -12.35
C ALA A 248 5.35 -9.02 -11.72
N VAL A 249 5.47 -9.45 -10.46
CA VAL A 249 6.74 -9.54 -9.75
C VAL A 249 7.64 -10.60 -10.38
N ASP A 250 7.10 -11.77 -10.75
CA ASP A 250 7.86 -12.83 -11.41
C ASP A 250 8.49 -12.35 -12.72
N GLN A 251 7.71 -11.65 -13.54
CA GLN A 251 8.18 -11.12 -14.81
C GLN A 251 9.34 -10.14 -14.64
N ILE A 252 9.28 -9.23 -13.67
CA ILE A 252 10.35 -8.25 -13.46
C ILE A 252 11.54 -8.82 -12.70
N ASN A 253 11.32 -9.85 -11.87
CA ASN A 253 12.36 -10.45 -11.03
C ASN A 253 13.15 -11.56 -11.75
N ARG A 254 12.83 -11.88 -13.01
CA ARG A 254 13.61 -12.82 -13.82
C ARG A 254 14.64 -12.10 -14.68
N GLU A 255 15.83 -12.66 -14.74
CA GLU A 255 16.85 -12.24 -15.68
C GLU A 255 16.60 -12.91 -17.05
N ASP A 256 16.51 -12.09 -18.11
CA ASP A 256 16.12 -12.58 -19.45
C ASP A 256 17.03 -13.64 -20.03
N LYS A 257 18.32 -13.59 -19.68
CA LYS A 257 19.35 -14.52 -20.21
C LYS A 257 19.46 -15.84 -19.46
N THR A 258 19.29 -15.82 -18.17
CA THR A 258 19.57 -16.98 -17.29
C THR A 258 18.31 -17.57 -16.68
N GLY A 259 17.20 -16.83 -16.68
CA GLY A 259 15.96 -17.18 -15.97
C GLY A 259 16.09 -17.14 -14.45
N GLN A 260 17.26 -16.74 -13.92
CA GLN A 260 17.49 -16.64 -12.48
C GLN A 260 16.75 -15.44 -11.89
N ARG A 261 16.49 -15.50 -10.59
CA ARG A 261 15.89 -14.38 -9.85
C ARG A 261 16.89 -13.26 -9.68
N ARG A 262 16.50 -12.04 -9.99
CA ARG A 262 17.30 -10.82 -9.82
C ARG A 262 17.56 -10.51 -8.35
N VAL A 263 16.52 -10.67 -7.54
CA VAL A 263 16.56 -10.43 -6.09
C VAL A 263 15.76 -11.51 -5.37
N ARG A 264 16.05 -11.70 -4.08
CA ARG A 264 15.23 -12.53 -3.19
C ARG A 264 14.14 -11.65 -2.58
N ILE A 265 12.90 -12.16 -2.53
CA ILE A 265 11.77 -11.44 -1.95
C ILE A 265 11.21 -12.27 -0.81
N HIS A 266 11.05 -11.62 0.34
CA HIS A 266 10.43 -12.13 1.56
C HIS A 266 9.21 -11.27 1.86
N ALA A 267 8.02 -11.89 2.04
CA ALA A 267 6.76 -11.22 2.34
C ALA A 267 6.04 -11.93 3.50
#